data_d2d7916ab1a0ddd63ea0f5a80c852353
#
_entry.id   d2d7916ab1a0ddd63ea0f5a80c852353
#
_cell.length_a   1.000
_cell.length_b   1.000
_cell.length_c   1.000
_cell.angle_alpha   90.00
_cell.angle_beta   90.00
_cell.angle_gamma   90.00
#
_symmetry.space_group_name_H-M   'P 1'
#
loop_
_entity.id
_entity.type
_entity.pdbx_description
1 polymer ?
#
loop_
_entity_poly.entity_id
_entity_poly.type
_entity_poly.pdbx_seq_one_letter_code
_entity_poly.pdbx_strand_id
1 'polypeptide(L)'
;MTIERWSFLFWKGSDNLLQYLIGICFGVGLYLLLADHFRIPSLATSKAYNNLAKRQEKKTSTLDIWLGDLAAWISKHIRLNEYRREQLVTDLRSAGISLSPEAHIANSLVKSAVVGLMAVPAAFIFPIVSPIILVLAVLIYLKSAKGVADKIKEKRKKIEYELPRFVSYTEKTLRHNRDILSIIDGYMKAAGNEIRDELEITAADMRSGNYEAALTRLESRVGSSMLSDVTRGLIGVLRGDETDAYWTNLAMKFADYQ
;
A
#
# COMPACT_ATOMS: atom_id res chain seq x y z
N MET A 1 47.63 47.79 16.03
CA MET A 1 46.55 47.78 15.02
C MET A 1 46.48 46.47 14.24
N THR A 2 46.63 45.30 14.88
CA THR A 2 46.70 43.97 14.21
C THR A 2 45.99 42.87 14.94
N ILE A 3 45.55 43.06 16.16
CA ILE A 3 44.92 41.99 16.96
C ILE A 3 43.42 41.91 16.73
N GLU A 4 42.75 43.03 16.52
CA GLU A 4 41.27 43.04 16.27
C GLU A 4 40.86 42.43 14.90
N ARG A 5 41.76 42.48 13.93
CA ARG A 5 41.50 41.92 12.59
C ARG A 5 41.50 40.41 12.56
N TRP A 6 42.26 39.75 13.48
CA TRP A 6 42.30 38.28 13.60
C TRP A 6 41.10 37.73 14.38
N SER A 7 40.62 38.47 15.39
CA SER A 7 39.43 38.04 16.13
C SER A 7 38.17 38.09 15.26
N PHE A 8 38.05 39.06 14.35
CA PHE A 8 36.94 39.21 13.41
C PHE A 8 36.91 38.11 12.33
N LEU A 9 38.08 37.67 11.86
CA LEU A 9 38.24 36.57 10.89
C LEU A 9 37.95 35.21 11.54
N PHE A 10 38.39 35.02 12.79
CA PHE A 10 38.16 33.78 13.55
C PHE A 10 36.67 33.62 13.91
N TRP A 11 36.00 34.71 14.28
CA TRP A 11 34.56 34.70 14.60
C TRP A 11 33.70 34.42 13.36
N LYS A 12 34.06 35.00 12.21
CA LYS A 12 33.39 34.74 10.94
C LYS A 12 33.61 33.32 10.41
N GLY A 13 34.71 32.66 10.76
CA GLY A 13 35.02 31.27 10.42
C GLY A 13 34.20 30.27 11.26
N SER A 14 33.99 30.58 12.55
CA SER A 14 33.23 29.69 13.42
C SER A 14 31.72 29.65 13.07
N ASP A 15 31.15 30.76 12.64
CA ASP A 15 29.73 30.84 12.22
C ASP A 15 29.49 30.01 10.95
N ASN A 16 30.46 30.04 10.00
CA ASN A 16 30.37 29.23 8.80
C ASN A 16 30.50 27.73 9.10
N LEU A 17 31.40 27.31 10.02
CA LEU A 17 31.52 25.91 10.42
C LEU A 17 30.25 25.36 11.09
N LEU A 18 29.65 26.15 11.98
CA LEU A 18 28.40 25.79 12.63
C LEU A 18 27.26 25.66 11.60
N GLN A 19 27.16 26.58 10.65
CA GLN A 19 26.19 26.51 9.56
C GLN A 19 26.37 25.27 8.68
N TYR A 20 27.62 24.93 8.30
CA TYR A 20 27.90 23.71 7.53
C TYR A 20 27.56 22.44 8.32
N LEU A 21 27.86 22.40 9.61
CA LEU A 21 27.57 21.25 10.47
C LEU A 21 26.04 21.04 10.63
N ILE A 22 25.29 22.11 10.85
CA ILE A 22 23.84 22.09 10.88
C ILE A 22 23.27 21.67 9.52
N GLY A 23 23.83 22.19 8.41
CA GLY A 23 23.42 21.81 7.05
C GLY A 23 23.64 20.33 6.75
N ILE A 24 24.76 19.77 7.16
CA ILE A 24 25.07 18.33 7.02
C ILE A 24 24.10 17.48 7.86
N CYS A 25 23.90 17.83 9.13
CA CYS A 25 22.95 17.11 9.99
C CYS A 25 21.51 17.17 9.44
N PHE A 26 21.12 18.33 8.92
CA PHE A 26 19.82 18.50 8.28
C PHE A 26 19.71 17.67 6.99
N GLY A 27 20.75 17.68 6.13
CA GLY A 27 20.80 16.88 4.91
C GLY A 27 20.71 15.39 5.17
N VAL A 28 21.45 14.90 6.17
CA VAL A 28 21.41 13.49 6.60
C VAL A 28 20.02 13.15 7.17
N GLY A 29 19.44 14.00 8.01
CA GLY A 29 18.10 13.80 8.56
C GLY A 29 17.02 13.74 7.46
N LEU A 30 17.07 14.65 6.49
CA LEU A 30 16.18 14.67 5.35
C LEU A 30 16.37 13.43 4.46
N TYR A 31 17.63 13.04 4.20
CA TYR A 31 17.96 11.83 3.44
C TYR A 31 17.40 10.57 4.10
N LEU A 32 17.54 10.42 5.42
CA LEU A 32 17.02 9.27 6.14
C LEU A 32 15.49 9.20 6.09
N LEU A 33 14.80 10.33 6.23
CA LEU A 33 13.34 10.42 6.12
C LEU A 33 12.86 10.08 4.69
N LEU A 34 13.55 10.58 3.67
CA LEU A 34 13.21 10.30 2.28
C LEU A 34 13.53 8.85 1.90
N ALA A 35 14.65 8.31 2.37
CA ALA A 35 15.06 6.93 2.13
C ALA A 35 14.02 5.94 2.69
N ASP A 36 13.50 6.21 3.89
CA ASP A 36 12.43 5.39 4.49
C ASP A 36 11.11 5.51 3.71
N HIS A 37 10.75 6.72 3.30
CA HIS A 37 9.51 6.98 2.56
C HIS A 37 9.53 6.42 1.14
N PHE A 38 10.63 6.54 0.42
CA PHE A 38 10.78 6.05 -0.96
C PHE A 38 11.28 4.62 -1.04
N ARG A 39 11.52 3.93 0.09
CA ARG A 39 12.12 2.59 0.13
C ARG A 39 13.41 2.50 -0.69
N ILE A 40 14.19 3.58 -0.71
CA ILE A 40 15.49 3.57 -1.36
C ILE A 40 16.43 2.70 -0.48
N PRO A 41 17.04 1.63 -1.02
CA PRO A 41 17.94 0.81 -0.22
C PRO A 41 19.14 1.67 0.22
N SER A 42 19.24 1.91 1.52
CA SER A 42 20.42 2.57 2.08
C SER A 42 21.64 1.67 1.88
N LEU A 43 22.78 2.23 1.50
CA LEU A 43 24.02 1.51 1.16
C LEU A 43 24.53 0.55 2.26
N ALA A 44 24.02 0.66 3.48
CA ALA A 44 24.38 -0.22 4.61
C ALA A 44 23.55 -1.51 4.71
N THR A 45 22.41 -1.63 3.99
CA THR A 45 21.40 -2.69 4.28
C THR A 45 21.44 -3.87 3.30
N SER A 46 22.24 -3.83 2.23
CA SER A 46 22.21 -4.88 1.20
C SER A 46 22.69 -6.27 1.67
N LYS A 47 23.46 -6.37 2.74
CA LYS A 47 23.93 -7.65 3.30
C LYS A 47 23.06 -8.20 4.45
N ALA A 48 22.32 -7.33 5.15
CA ALA A 48 21.44 -7.73 6.26
C ALA A 48 20.02 -8.11 5.80
N TYR A 49 19.58 -7.66 4.63
CA TYR A 49 18.21 -7.82 4.15
C TYR A 49 17.84 -9.26 3.81
N ASN A 50 18.77 -10.07 3.32
CA ASN A 50 18.50 -11.47 2.97
C ASN A 50 18.27 -12.40 4.18
N ASN A 51 18.72 -12.01 5.37
CA ASN A 51 18.56 -12.81 6.58
C ASN A 51 17.37 -12.39 7.47
N LEU A 52 16.76 -11.24 7.21
CA LEU A 52 15.68 -10.68 8.03
C LEU A 52 14.28 -10.78 7.39
N ALA A 53 14.19 -11.25 6.16
CA ALA A 53 12.89 -11.45 5.48
C ALA A 53 11.99 -12.52 6.16
N LYS A 54 12.50 -13.25 7.13
CA LYS A 54 11.78 -14.30 7.87
C LYS A 54 11.17 -13.84 9.21
N ARG A 55 11.41 -12.60 9.65
CA ARG A 55 10.87 -12.13 10.95
C ARG A 55 10.66 -10.61 10.94
N GLN A 56 9.72 -10.15 10.13
CA GLN A 56 9.20 -8.79 10.27
C GLN A 56 8.12 -8.71 11.36
N GLU A 57 8.53 -8.80 12.60
CA GLU A 57 7.92 -7.94 13.60
C GLU A 57 8.44 -6.52 13.31
N LYS A 58 7.56 -5.64 12.84
CA LYS A 58 7.85 -4.21 12.71
C LYS A 58 8.38 -3.72 14.05
N LYS A 59 9.69 -3.48 14.16
CA LYS A 59 10.22 -2.61 15.21
C LYS A 59 9.61 -1.23 14.95
N THR A 60 8.51 -0.93 15.62
CA THR A 60 7.95 0.41 15.65
C THR A 60 8.99 1.32 16.30
N SER A 61 9.55 2.22 15.53
CA SER A 61 10.43 3.27 16.05
C SER A 61 9.64 4.09 17.08
N THR A 62 10.30 4.55 18.14
CA THR A 62 9.69 5.45 19.14
C THR A 62 9.06 6.68 18.46
N LEU A 63 9.62 7.13 17.34
CA LEU A 63 9.07 8.19 16.49
C LEU A 63 7.74 7.77 15.83
N ASP A 64 7.61 6.52 15.36
CA ASP A 64 6.37 6.05 14.74
C ASP A 64 5.23 5.99 15.76
N ILE A 65 5.54 5.65 17.02
CA ILE A 65 4.55 5.64 18.12
C ILE A 65 4.09 7.07 18.39
N TRP A 66 5.02 8.00 18.56
CA TRP A 66 4.70 9.41 18.82
C TRP A 66 3.93 10.06 17.68
N LEU A 67 4.32 9.80 16.42
CA LEU A 67 3.59 10.26 15.23
C LEU A 67 2.20 9.61 15.13
N GLY A 68 2.07 8.37 15.56
CA GLY A 68 0.79 7.66 15.65
C GLY A 68 -0.16 8.30 16.67
N ASP A 69 0.34 8.65 17.86
CA ASP A 69 -0.44 9.33 18.89
C ASP A 69 -0.90 10.72 18.46
N LEU A 70 -0.02 11.45 17.78
CA LEU A 70 -0.33 12.76 17.21
C LEU A 70 -1.38 12.64 16.09
N ALA A 71 -1.27 11.63 15.23
CA ALA A 71 -2.27 11.33 14.22
C ALA A 71 -3.62 10.92 14.84
N ALA A 72 -3.61 10.14 15.93
CA ALA A 72 -4.82 9.78 16.66
C ALA A 72 -5.50 10.99 17.34
N TRP A 73 -4.73 11.95 17.81
CA TRP A 73 -5.27 13.20 18.34
C TRP A 73 -5.90 14.05 17.22
N ILE A 74 -5.21 14.21 16.09
CA ILE A 74 -5.69 14.97 14.92
C ILE A 74 -6.93 14.29 14.30
N SER A 75 -6.99 12.97 14.24
CA SER A 75 -8.12 12.24 13.66
C SER A 75 -9.45 12.55 14.33
N LYS A 76 -9.45 12.87 15.63
CA LYS A 76 -10.65 13.28 16.39
C LYS A 76 -11.22 14.63 15.95
N HIS A 77 -10.41 15.47 15.31
CA HIS A 77 -10.81 16.81 14.86
C HIS A 77 -11.13 16.85 13.36
N ILE A 78 -10.84 15.78 12.61
CA ILE A 78 -11.15 15.70 11.19
C ILE A 78 -12.63 15.32 11.03
N ARG A 79 -13.39 16.22 10.45
CA ARG A 79 -14.78 15.96 10.03
C ARG A 79 -14.81 15.66 8.55
N LEU A 80 -15.10 14.40 8.20
CA LEU A 80 -15.31 13.98 6.82
C LEU A 80 -16.77 14.08 6.45
N ASN A 81 -17.05 14.42 5.19
CA ASN A 81 -18.37 14.27 4.62
C ASN A 81 -18.72 12.77 4.55
N GLU A 82 -19.95 12.40 4.93
CA GLU A 82 -20.43 11.01 5.03
C GLU A 82 -20.11 10.22 3.75
N TYR A 83 -20.39 10.79 2.58
CA TYR A 83 -20.10 10.16 1.29
C TYR A 83 -18.62 9.82 1.09
N ARG A 84 -17.70 10.74 1.42
CA ARG A 84 -16.25 10.50 1.33
C ARG A 84 -15.77 9.49 2.37
N ARG A 85 -16.41 9.47 3.52
CA ARG A 85 -16.10 8.53 4.59
C ARG A 85 -16.43 7.11 4.18
N GLU A 86 -17.62 6.85 3.62
CA GLU A 86 -18.04 5.55 3.14
C GLU A 86 -17.17 5.04 2.00
N GLN A 87 -16.81 5.90 1.03
CA GLN A 87 -15.86 5.55 -0.02
C GLN A 87 -14.52 5.11 0.57
N LEU A 88 -13.95 5.91 1.47
CA LEU A 88 -12.67 5.59 2.10
C LEU A 88 -12.71 4.33 2.95
N VAL A 89 -13.82 4.05 3.64
CA VAL A 89 -14.02 2.78 4.37
C VAL A 89 -13.95 1.60 3.41
N THR A 90 -14.65 1.69 2.29
CA THR A 90 -14.66 0.63 1.27
C THR A 90 -13.28 0.45 0.65
N ASP A 91 -12.61 1.54 0.30
CA ASP A 91 -11.27 1.52 -0.29
C ASP A 91 -10.21 0.97 0.68
N LEU A 92 -10.23 1.39 1.94
CA LEU A 92 -9.32 0.90 2.97
C LEU A 92 -9.52 -0.59 3.24
N ARG A 93 -10.78 -1.03 3.31
CA ARG A 93 -11.12 -2.45 3.47
C ARG A 93 -10.66 -3.27 2.28
N SER A 94 -10.87 -2.79 1.05
CA SER A 94 -10.39 -3.44 -0.18
C SER A 94 -8.86 -3.49 -0.28
N ALA A 95 -8.17 -2.49 0.28
CA ALA A 95 -6.71 -2.45 0.38
C ALA A 95 -6.15 -3.34 1.51
N GLY A 96 -7.01 -3.99 2.33
CA GLY A 96 -6.59 -4.76 3.50
C GLY A 96 -6.00 -3.90 4.63
N ILE A 97 -6.39 -2.60 4.70
CA ILE A 97 -5.92 -1.67 5.71
C ILE A 97 -6.97 -1.56 6.82
N SER A 98 -6.60 -1.95 8.02
CA SER A 98 -7.49 -1.92 9.21
C SER A 98 -7.54 -0.57 9.93
N LEU A 99 -7.30 0.54 9.23
CA LEU A 99 -7.34 1.90 9.79
C LEU A 99 -8.68 2.56 9.48
N SER A 100 -9.14 3.44 10.41
CA SER A 100 -10.28 4.30 10.10
C SER A 100 -9.92 5.36 9.05
N PRO A 101 -10.88 5.84 8.23
CA PRO A 101 -10.66 6.89 7.25
C PRO A 101 -10.01 8.13 7.83
N GLU A 102 -10.46 8.55 9.00
CA GLU A 102 -9.96 9.71 9.73
C GLU A 102 -8.50 9.51 10.15
N ALA A 103 -8.17 8.32 10.66
CA ALA A 103 -6.80 7.97 11.06
C ALA A 103 -5.86 7.88 9.86
N HIS A 104 -6.34 7.40 8.71
CA HIS A 104 -5.54 7.35 7.48
C HIS A 104 -5.18 8.77 6.99
N ILE A 105 -6.16 9.68 6.95
CA ILE A 105 -5.94 11.09 6.56
C ILE A 105 -5.03 11.77 7.58
N ALA A 106 -5.29 11.60 8.88
CA ALA A 106 -4.46 12.18 9.94
C ALA A 106 -3.00 11.71 9.83
N ASN A 107 -2.77 10.43 9.57
CA ASN A 107 -1.43 9.86 9.41
C ASN A 107 -0.71 10.44 8.18
N SER A 108 -1.44 10.66 7.08
CA SER A 108 -0.91 11.30 5.88
C SER A 108 -0.56 12.77 6.14
N LEU A 109 -1.41 13.48 6.87
CA LEU A 109 -1.21 14.88 7.26
C LEU A 109 -0.01 15.03 8.19
N VAL A 110 0.10 14.18 9.21
CA VAL A 110 1.23 14.22 10.17
C VAL A 110 2.55 13.96 9.46
N LYS A 111 2.63 12.96 8.58
CA LYS A 111 3.84 12.67 7.81
C LYS A 111 4.26 13.86 6.93
N SER A 112 3.33 14.50 6.25
CA SER A 112 3.63 15.67 5.43
C SER A 112 3.98 16.90 6.27
N ALA A 113 3.31 17.08 7.41
CA ALA A 113 3.57 18.20 8.32
C ALA A 113 4.97 18.12 8.94
N VAL A 114 5.47 16.93 9.29
CA VAL A 114 6.84 16.74 9.79
C VAL A 114 7.86 17.18 8.75
N VAL A 115 7.66 16.80 7.49
CA VAL A 115 8.56 17.25 6.40
C VAL A 115 8.42 18.74 6.16
N GLY A 116 7.20 19.28 6.17
CA GLY A 116 6.95 20.70 6.01
C GLY A 116 7.55 21.55 7.13
N LEU A 117 7.53 21.05 8.38
CA LEU A 117 8.13 21.74 9.52
C LEU A 117 9.65 21.91 9.38
N MET A 118 10.33 21.00 8.65
CA MET A 118 11.75 21.12 8.35
C MET A 118 12.06 22.29 7.40
N ALA A 119 11.06 22.82 6.68
CA ALA A 119 11.25 24.00 5.84
C ALA A 119 11.51 25.26 6.69
N VAL A 120 11.06 25.32 7.94
CA VAL A 120 11.23 26.49 8.81
C VAL A 120 12.71 26.75 9.13
N PRO A 121 13.49 25.81 9.72
CA PRO A 121 14.91 26.03 9.93
C PRO A 121 15.67 26.17 8.60
N ALA A 122 15.25 25.46 7.55
CA ALA A 122 15.87 25.59 6.24
C ALA A 122 15.74 27.01 5.66
N ALA A 123 14.63 27.72 5.92
CA ALA A 123 14.42 29.08 5.46
C ALA A 123 15.43 30.06 6.05
N PHE A 124 15.89 29.81 7.28
CA PHE A 124 16.88 30.66 7.95
C PHE A 124 18.32 30.39 7.46
N ILE A 125 18.64 29.12 7.13
CA ILE A 125 20.01 28.71 6.76
C ILE A 125 20.19 28.76 5.25
N PHE A 126 19.21 28.26 4.49
CA PHE A 126 19.24 28.17 3.03
C PHE A 126 17.88 28.58 2.45
N PRO A 127 17.60 29.89 2.27
CA PRO A 127 16.28 30.36 1.84
C PRO A 127 15.80 29.79 0.49
N ILE A 128 16.77 29.46 -0.41
CA ILE A 128 16.44 28.85 -1.72
C ILE A 128 15.95 27.40 -1.58
N VAL A 129 16.33 26.67 -0.54
CA VAL A 129 15.96 25.26 -0.30
C VAL A 129 14.57 25.14 0.33
N SER A 130 14.13 26.14 1.09
CA SER A 130 12.84 26.13 1.79
C SER A 130 11.64 25.88 0.87
N PRO A 131 11.47 26.56 -0.29
CA PRO A 131 10.34 26.29 -1.17
C PRO A 131 10.38 24.87 -1.77
N ILE A 132 11.57 24.31 -1.99
CA ILE A 132 11.72 22.94 -2.49
C ILE A 132 11.19 21.94 -1.45
N ILE A 133 11.51 22.13 -0.16
CA ILE A 133 11.01 21.28 0.93
C ILE A 133 9.50 21.39 1.06
N LEU A 134 8.93 22.57 0.91
CA LEU A 134 7.47 22.77 0.92
C LEU A 134 6.79 22.01 -0.22
N VAL A 135 7.31 22.12 -1.45
CA VAL A 135 6.78 21.36 -2.60
C VAL A 135 6.88 19.85 -2.32
N LEU A 136 8.00 19.39 -1.75
CA LEU A 136 8.20 17.99 -1.40
C LEU A 136 7.17 17.52 -0.36
N ALA A 137 6.89 18.32 0.67
CA ALA A 137 5.88 18.02 1.68
C ALA A 137 4.49 17.82 1.06
N VAL A 138 4.10 18.70 0.11
CA VAL A 138 2.85 18.60 -0.62
C VAL A 138 2.82 17.31 -1.48
N LEU A 139 3.89 16.99 -2.18
CA LEU A 139 3.99 15.76 -2.97
C LEU A 139 3.88 14.50 -2.10
N ILE A 140 4.47 14.49 -0.91
CA ILE A 140 4.35 13.39 0.06
C ILE A 140 2.91 13.22 0.51
N TYR A 141 2.21 14.32 0.80
CA TYR A 141 0.79 14.28 1.15
C TYR A 141 -0.05 13.67 0.03
N LEU A 142 0.12 14.16 -1.20
CA LEU A 142 -0.63 13.66 -2.37
C LEU A 142 -0.35 12.18 -2.64
N LYS A 143 0.91 11.75 -2.52
CA LYS A 143 1.30 10.36 -2.69
C LYS A 143 0.72 9.46 -1.58
N SER A 144 0.74 9.92 -0.33
CA SER A 144 0.17 9.18 0.79
C SER A 144 -1.35 9.03 0.65
N ALA A 145 -2.04 10.08 0.20
CA ALA A 145 -3.48 10.04 -0.06
C ALA A 145 -3.85 9.07 -1.21
N LYS A 146 -3.00 8.97 -2.25
CA LYS A 146 -3.18 8.02 -3.37
C LYS A 146 -2.75 6.58 -3.04
N GLY A 147 -1.96 6.39 -1.99
CA GLY A 147 -1.35 5.11 -1.66
C GLY A 147 -2.34 3.97 -1.41
N VAL A 148 -3.58 4.26 -1.02
CA VAL A 148 -4.66 3.27 -0.89
C VAL A 148 -5.07 2.75 -2.26
N ALA A 149 -5.32 3.65 -3.22
CA ALA A 149 -5.69 3.28 -4.58
C ALA A 149 -4.59 2.47 -5.28
N ASP A 150 -3.33 2.81 -5.04
CA ASP A 150 -2.18 2.09 -5.58
C ASP A 150 -2.08 0.67 -4.99
N LYS A 151 -2.35 0.50 -3.69
CA LYS A 151 -2.40 -0.82 -3.04
C LYS A 151 -3.54 -1.68 -3.59
N ILE A 152 -4.72 -1.10 -3.81
CA ILE A 152 -5.85 -1.82 -4.43
C ILE A 152 -5.47 -2.29 -5.82
N LYS A 153 -4.85 -1.41 -6.63
CA LYS A 153 -4.38 -1.77 -7.97
C LYS A 153 -3.30 -2.87 -7.95
N GLU A 154 -2.36 -2.77 -7.02
CA GLU A 154 -1.30 -3.79 -6.86
C GLU A 154 -1.90 -5.14 -6.46
N LYS A 155 -2.80 -5.17 -5.47
CA LYS A 155 -3.51 -6.39 -5.06
C LYS A 155 -4.29 -6.98 -6.23
N ARG A 156 -5.04 -6.15 -6.98
CA ARG A 156 -5.77 -6.59 -8.16
C ARG A 156 -4.85 -7.22 -9.21
N LYS A 157 -3.73 -6.56 -9.53
CA LYS A 157 -2.76 -7.09 -10.49
C LYS A 157 -2.19 -8.45 -10.06
N LYS A 158 -1.91 -8.63 -8.78
CA LYS A 158 -1.43 -9.92 -8.25
C LYS A 158 -2.49 -11.01 -8.40
N ILE A 159 -3.75 -10.69 -8.12
CA ILE A 159 -4.86 -11.62 -8.33
C ILE A 159 -5.01 -11.93 -9.82
N GLU A 160 -5.02 -10.92 -10.70
CA GLU A 160 -5.14 -11.11 -12.16
C GLU A 160 -4.01 -11.99 -12.73
N TYR A 161 -2.80 -11.84 -12.22
CA TYR A 161 -1.67 -12.68 -12.61
C TYR A 161 -1.87 -14.17 -12.27
N GLU A 162 -2.62 -14.50 -11.23
CA GLU A 162 -2.91 -15.87 -10.83
C GLU A 162 -4.17 -16.45 -11.49
N LEU A 163 -5.07 -15.62 -12.02
CA LEU A 163 -6.31 -16.09 -12.61
C LEU A 163 -6.14 -17.13 -13.73
N PRO A 164 -5.16 -17.04 -14.65
CA PRO A 164 -4.94 -18.09 -15.65
C PRO A 164 -4.74 -19.46 -15.05
N ARG A 165 -3.99 -19.53 -13.93
CA ARG A 165 -3.74 -20.78 -13.21
C ARG A 165 -5.01 -21.29 -12.53
N PHE A 166 -5.81 -20.38 -11.95
CA PHE A 166 -7.09 -20.73 -11.35
C PHE A 166 -8.07 -21.27 -12.40
N VAL A 167 -8.16 -20.64 -13.55
CA VAL A 167 -9.03 -21.06 -14.67
C VAL A 167 -8.61 -22.45 -15.16
N SER A 168 -7.32 -22.69 -15.40
CA SER A 168 -6.82 -23.99 -15.84
C SER A 168 -7.07 -25.10 -14.81
N TYR A 169 -6.96 -24.77 -13.53
CA TYR A 169 -7.29 -25.69 -12.45
C TYR A 169 -8.79 -26.01 -12.43
N THR A 170 -9.63 -24.99 -12.54
CA THR A 170 -11.09 -25.11 -12.55
C THR A 170 -11.58 -25.92 -13.75
N GLU A 171 -11.09 -25.63 -14.96
CA GLU A 171 -11.42 -26.38 -16.17
C GLU A 171 -11.15 -27.88 -16.01
N LYS A 172 -9.96 -28.23 -15.52
CA LYS A 172 -9.59 -29.64 -15.30
C LYS A 172 -10.45 -30.31 -14.23
N THR A 173 -10.76 -29.62 -13.17
CA THR A 173 -11.49 -30.16 -12.03
C THR A 173 -12.97 -30.34 -12.36
N LEU A 174 -13.58 -29.41 -13.11
CA LEU A 174 -14.99 -29.48 -13.52
C LEU A 174 -15.34 -30.74 -14.32
N ARG A 175 -14.37 -31.35 -15.02
CA ARG A 175 -14.57 -32.63 -15.73
C ARG A 175 -14.89 -33.81 -14.79
N HIS A 176 -14.51 -33.71 -13.53
CA HIS A 176 -14.64 -34.75 -12.53
C HIS A 176 -15.51 -34.35 -11.35
N ASN A 177 -15.55 -33.06 -10.99
CA ASN A 177 -16.28 -32.56 -9.86
C ASN A 177 -16.88 -31.18 -10.20
N ARG A 178 -18.19 -31.06 -10.09
CA ARG A 178 -18.93 -29.80 -10.32
C ARG A 178 -19.25 -29.04 -9.03
N ASP A 179 -18.74 -29.49 -7.89
CA ASP A 179 -18.89 -28.76 -6.63
C ASP A 179 -17.90 -27.59 -6.55
N ILE A 180 -18.42 -26.39 -6.72
CA ILE A 180 -17.62 -25.16 -6.75
C ILE A 180 -16.89 -24.90 -5.44
N LEU A 181 -17.52 -25.20 -4.30
CA LEU A 181 -16.87 -25.04 -3.00
C LEU A 181 -15.64 -25.95 -2.89
N SER A 182 -15.75 -27.18 -3.32
CA SER A 182 -14.64 -28.14 -3.36
C SER A 182 -13.52 -27.68 -4.30
N ILE A 183 -13.86 -27.07 -5.45
CA ILE A 183 -12.89 -26.51 -6.41
C ILE A 183 -12.12 -25.36 -5.76
N ILE A 184 -12.80 -24.43 -5.10
CA ILE A 184 -12.20 -23.29 -4.41
C ILE A 184 -11.30 -23.76 -3.27
N ASP A 185 -11.79 -24.66 -2.40
CA ASP A 185 -11.03 -25.23 -1.28
C ASP A 185 -9.77 -25.98 -1.77
N GLY A 186 -9.89 -26.69 -2.90
CA GLY A 186 -8.78 -27.39 -3.54
C GLY A 186 -7.71 -26.45 -4.06
N TYR A 187 -8.12 -25.37 -4.77
CA TYR A 187 -7.18 -24.40 -5.33
C TYR A 187 -6.47 -23.58 -4.25
N MET A 188 -7.16 -23.21 -3.16
CA MET A 188 -6.56 -22.45 -2.05
C MET A 188 -5.28 -23.07 -1.49
N LYS A 189 -5.10 -24.38 -1.58
CA LYS A 189 -3.87 -25.08 -1.13
C LYS A 189 -2.63 -24.66 -1.92
N ALA A 190 -2.81 -24.23 -3.18
CA ALA A 190 -1.74 -23.85 -4.09
C ALA A 190 -1.78 -22.34 -4.46
N ALA A 191 -2.74 -21.61 -3.98
CA ALA A 191 -2.97 -20.20 -4.26
C ALA A 191 -1.97 -19.28 -3.55
N GLY A 192 -1.58 -18.17 -4.19
CA GLY A 192 -0.84 -17.10 -3.54
C GLY A 192 -1.70 -16.37 -2.49
N ASN A 193 -1.06 -15.56 -1.66
CA ASN A 193 -1.73 -15.00 -0.48
C ASN A 193 -2.93 -14.11 -0.87
N GLU A 194 -2.78 -13.24 -1.88
CA GLU A 194 -3.78 -12.25 -2.24
C GLU A 194 -5.08 -12.87 -2.77
N ILE A 195 -4.98 -13.89 -3.62
CA ILE A 195 -6.15 -14.59 -4.14
C ILE A 195 -6.70 -15.58 -3.10
N ARG A 196 -5.84 -16.19 -2.30
CA ARG A 196 -6.24 -17.10 -1.21
C ARG A 196 -7.15 -16.40 -0.22
N ASP A 197 -6.76 -15.20 0.26
CA ASP A 197 -7.53 -14.42 1.22
C ASP A 197 -8.95 -14.13 0.69
N GLU A 198 -9.07 -13.77 -0.60
CA GLU A 198 -10.37 -13.50 -1.22
C GLU A 198 -11.20 -14.78 -1.41
N LEU A 199 -10.56 -15.87 -1.77
CA LEU A 199 -11.25 -17.17 -1.92
C LEU A 199 -11.67 -17.74 -0.57
N GLU A 200 -10.91 -17.52 0.51
CA GLU A 200 -11.27 -17.95 1.87
C GLU A 200 -12.54 -17.26 2.35
N ILE A 201 -12.62 -15.91 2.17
CA ILE A 201 -13.82 -15.14 2.46
C ILE A 201 -15.00 -15.65 1.62
N THR A 202 -14.77 -15.94 0.34
CA THR A 202 -15.82 -16.41 -0.56
C THR A 202 -16.32 -17.82 -0.20
N ALA A 203 -15.40 -18.71 0.17
CA ALA A 203 -15.76 -20.05 0.64
C ALA A 203 -16.55 -20.00 1.95
N ALA A 204 -16.19 -19.11 2.87
CA ALA A 204 -16.95 -18.87 4.10
C ALA A 204 -18.36 -18.33 3.79
N ASP A 205 -18.48 -17.40 2.88
CA ASP A 205 -19.75 -16.86 2.40
C ASP A 205 -20.62 -17.98 1.75
N MET A 206 -20.04 -18.85 0.95
CA MET A 206 -20.75 -19.99 0.32
C MET A 206 -21.27 -20.98 1.35
N ARG A 207 -20.47 -21.28 2.38
CA ARG A 207 -20.88 -22.18 3.48
C ARG A 207 -22.07 -21.61 4.26
N SER A 208 -22.30 -20.29 4.24
CA SER A 208 -23.45 -19.64 4.87
C SER A 208 -24.75 -19.72 4.05
N GLY A 209 -24.71 -20.16 2.78
CA GLY A 209 -25.88 -20.59 2.02
C GLY A 209 -26.03 -20.13 0.58
N ASN A 210 -25.68 -18.90 0.18
CA ASN A 210 -25.94 -18.44 -1.18
C ASN A 210 -24.65 -18.32 -2.00
N TYR A 211 -24.39 -19.33 -2.82
CA TYR A 211 -23.20 -19.44 -3.66
C TYR A 211 -23.11 -18.33 -4.71
N GLU A 212 -24.21 -18.02 -5.41
CA GLU A 212 -24.24 -16.98 -6.44
C GLU A 212 -23.98 -15.60 -5.85
N ALA A 213 -24.60 -15.29 -4.70
CA ALA A 213 -24.32 -14.04 -4.01
C ALA A 213 -22.89 -13.96 -3.48
N ALA A 214 -22.29 -15.07 -3.04
CA ALA A 214 -20.89 -15.12 -2.61
C ALA A 214 -19.94 -14.81 -3.77
N LEU A 215 -20.15 -15.37 -4.94
CA LEU A 215 -19.37 -15.09 -6.16
C LEU A 215 -19.53 -13.64 -6.62
N THR A 216 -20.74 -13.09 -6.59
CA THR A 216 -20.99 -11.67 -6.93
C THR A 216 -20.27 -10.73 -5.95
N ARG A 217 -20.24 -11.07 -4.66
CA ARG A 217 -19.48 -10.31 -3.66
C ARG A 217 -17.97 -10.39 -3.91
N LEU A 218 -17.42 -11.55 -4.29
CA LEU A 218 -16.02 -11.71 -4.70
C LEU A 218 -15.68 -10.78 -5.87
N GLU A 219 -16.50 -10.78 -6.92
CA GLU A 219 -16.34 -9.91 -8.07
C GLU A 219 -16.31 -8.44 -7.67
N SER A 220 -17.26 -8.00 -6.85
CA SER A 220 -17.35 -6.61 -6.40
C SER A 220 -16.17 -6.19 -5.51
N ARG A 221 -15.65 -7.10 -4.66
CA ARG A 221 -14.50 -6.81 -3.79
C ARG A 221 -13.19 -6.62 -4.58
N VAL A 222 -12.96 -7.44 -5.57
CA VAL A 222 -11.72 -7.39 -6.38
C VAL A 222 -11.80 -6.36 -7.50
N GLY A 223 -12.97 -6.23 -8.12
CA GLY A 223 -13.24 -5.25 -9.18
C GLY A 223 -12.38 -5.47 -10.44
N SER A 224 -12.15 -6.72 -10.83
CA SER A 224 -11.39 -7.11 -12.02
C SER A 224 -12.30 -7.68 -13.09
N SER A 225 -12.15 -7.20 -14.34
CA SER A 225 -12.90 -7.73 -15.48
C SER A 225 -12.56 -9.20 -15.77
N MET A 226 -11.29 -9.59 -15.55
CA MET A 226 -10.87 -10.98 -15.71
C MET A 226 -11.58 -11.88 -14.68
N LEU A 227 -11.69 -11.42 -13.44
CA LEU A 227 -12.41 -12.18 -12.41
C LEU A 227 -13.92 -12.21 -12.68
N SER A 228 -14.51 -11.16 -13.27
CA SER A 228 -15.91 -11.17 -13.71
C SER A 228 -16.20 -12.29 -14.71
N ASP A 229 -15.29 -12.53 -15.66
CA ASP A 229 -15.44 -13.65 -16.58
C ASP A 229 -15.38 -14.99 -15.84
N VAL A 230 -14.49 -15.14 -14.87
CA VAL A 230 -14.37 -16.36 -14.06
C VAL A 230 -15.64 -16.59 -13.21
N THR A 231 -16.11 -15.58 -12.49
CA THR A 231 -17.31 -15.69 -11.64
C THR A 231 -18.55 -15.99 -12.45
N ARG A 232 -18.68 -15.41 -13.66
CA ARG A 232 -19.77 -15.73 -14.59
C ARG A 232 -19.77 -17.19 -15.02
N GLY A 233 -18.58 -17.74 -15.32
CA GLY A 233 -18.43 -19.17 -15.63
C GLY A 233 -18.82 -20.06 -14.44
N LEU A 234 -18.41 -19.71 -13.22
CA LEU A 234 -18.78 -20.45 -12.02
C LEU A 234 -20.31 -20.40 -11.74
N ILE A 235 -20.93 -19.23 -11.95
CA ILE A 235 -22.39 -19.08 -11.81
C ILE A 235 -23.12 -19.94 -12.87
N GLY A 236 -22.62 -20.03 -14.11
CA GLY A 236 -23.15 -20.91 -15.12
C GLY A 236 -23.13 -22.39 -14.68
N VAL A 237 -22.00 -22.83 -14.07
CA VAL A 237 -21.91 -24.19 -13.51
C VAL A 237 -22.94 -24.42 -12.40
N LEU A 238 -23.19 -23.44 -11.51
CA LEU A 238 -24.21 -23.51 -10.46
C LEU A 238 -25.62 -23.68 -11.03
N ARG A 239 -25.89 -23.03 -12.16
CA ARG A 239 -27.19 -23.10 -12.84
C ARG A 239 -27.37 -24.39 -13.65
N GLY A 240 -26.31 -25.19 -13.78
CA GLY A 240 -26.33 -26.44 -14.54
C GLY A 240 -26.09 -26.24 -16.04
N ASP A 241 -25.59 -25.10 -16.47
CA ASP A 241 -25.28 -24.81 -17.87
C ASP A 241 -24.15 -25.72 -18.38
N GLU A 242 -24.12 -26.01 -19.69
CA GLU A 242 -22.96 -26.60 -20.36
C GLU A 242 -21.86 -25.57 -20.50
N THR A 243 -20.87 -25.61 -19.61
CA THR A 243 -19.83 -24.61 -19.53
C THR A 243 -18.46 -25.06 -20.04
N ASP A 244 -18.35 -26.27 -20.59
CA ASP A 244 -17.04 -26.85 -21.01
C ASP A 244 -16.37 -25.99 -22.09
N ALA A 245 -17.11 -25.58 -23.12
CA ALA A 245 -16.60 -24.69 -24.17
C ALA A 245 -16.23 -23.30 -23.62
N TYR A 246 -17.00 -22.81 -22.64
CA TYR A 246 -16.72 -21.53 -21.98
C TYR A 246 -15.37 -21.55 -21.26
N TRP A 247 -15.13 -22.59 -20.45
CA TRP A 247 -13.89 -22.72 -19.69
C TRP A 247 -12.67 -22.93 -20.59
N THR A 248 -12.79 -23.70 -21.66
CA THR A 248 -11.72 -23.89 -22.63
C THR A 248 -11.38 -22.56 -23.33
N ASN A 249 -12.39 -21.80 -23.78
CA ASN A 249 -12.18 -20.49 -24.38
C ASN A 249 -11.59 -19.49 -23.40
N LEU A 250 -12.01 -19.52 -22.15
CA LEU A 250 -11.49 -18.65 -21.09
C LEU A 250 -10.02 -18.96 -20.78
N ALA A 251 -9.67 -20.25 -20.74
CA ALA A 251 -8.29 -20.70 -20.55
C ALA A 251 -7.38 -20.25 -21.68
N MET A 252 -7.83 -20.36 -22.95
CA MET A 252 -7.10 -19.84 -24.10
C MET A 252 -6.93 -18.33 -24.04
N LYS A 253 -8.01 -17.59 -23.76
CA LYS A 253 -7.98 -16.13 -23.61
C LYS A 253 -6.97 -15.70 -22.54
N PHE A 254 -6.88 -16.43 -21.42
CA PHE A 254 -6.00 -16.06 -20.32
C PHE A 254 -4.55 -16.51 -20.53
N ALA A 255 -4.28 -17.49 -21.40
CA ALA A 255 -2.93 -17.88 -21.77
C ALA A 255 -2.15 -16.75 -22.47
N ASP A 256 -2.86 -15.87 -23.19
CA ASP A 256 -2.26 -14.72 -23.86
C ASP A 256 -1.85 -13.59 -22.90
N TYR A 257 -2.23 -13.68 -21.61
CA TYR A 257 -1.87 -12.69 -20.56
C TYR A 257 -0.66 -13.11 -19.70
N GLN A 258 -0.03 -14.25 -19.96
CA GLN A 258 1.20 -14.70 -19.29
C GLN A 258 2.44 -14.32 -20.09
#